data_02f77f2a7151c14d37ff60609fd5581e
#
_entry.id   02f77f2a7151c14d37ff60609fd5581e
#
_cell.length_a   1.000
_cell.length_b   1.000
_cell.length_c   1.000
_cell.angle_alpha   90.00
_cell.angle_beta   90.00
_cell.angle_gamma   90.00
#
_symmetry.space_group_name_H-M   'P 1'
#
loop_
_entity.id
_entity.type
_entity.pdbx_description
1 polymer ?
#
loop_
_entity_poly.entity_id
_entity_poly.type
_entity_poly.pdbx_seq_one_letter_code
_entity_poly.pdbx_strand_id
1 'polypeptide(L)'
;MIAVLVTGGFDPIHSGHIQYFNDAKKLGDRLIVGLNSDHWLTRKKGRPFMNLANRAIITQNLSMVDEVIMYNDEDDTSCHAIHQVLHHYDSVIYANGGDRIISNIPEYKRYKNDKRVKFVCGVGGDKTESSRWLLDKWKSPITYRNWGYYKELYHGNGFRVKELVINPHSSLSMQRHQHRSETWNLVSGSAWIDTQDSLQSEIITQSLSEGTIIIPKQTWHRGYNTSDTPSHIVEIWRGEVLEEEDIERRNV
;
A
#
# COMPACT_ATOMS: atom_id res chain seq x y z
N MET A 1 -25.57 -26.59 -16.09
CA MET A 1 -24.75 -25.35 -16.33
C MET A 1 -23.73 -25.22 -15.22
N ILE A 2 -22.45 -25.05 -15.57
CA ILE A 2 -21.34 -24.96 -14.62
C ILE A 2 -21.09 -23.50 -14.31
N ALA A 3 -21.30 -23.09 -13.06
CA ALA A 3 -20.91 -21.77 -12.58
C ALA A 3 -19.44 -21.77 -12.12
N VAL A 4 -18.70 -20.73 -12.44
CA VAL A 4 -17.39 -20.46 -11.85
C VAL A 4 -17.55 -19.33 -10.85
N LEU A 5 -17.29 -19.61 -9.59
CA LEU A 5 -17.36 -18.63 -8.51
C LEU A 5 -15.96 -18.18 -8.12
N VAL A 6 -15.75 -16.89 -8.12
CA VAL A 6 -14.60 -16.21 -7.53
C VAL A 6 -15.08 -15.29 -6.42
N THR A 7 -14.35 -15.19 -5.31
CA THR A 7 -14.73 -14.33 -4.19
C THR A 7 -13.57 -13.46 -3.74
N GLY A 8 -13.87 -12.26 -3.26
CA GLY A 8 -12.88 -11.35 -2.75
C GLY A 8 -13.39 -9.94 -2.46
N GLY A 9 -12.54 -9.13 -1.88
CA GLY A 9 -12.83 -7.71 -1.64
C GLY A 9 -12.77 -6.86 -2.90
N PHE A 10 -11.84 -7.17 -3.81
CA PHE A 10 -11.59 -6.42 -5.05
C PHE A 10 -11.56 -4.91 -4.85
N ASP A 11 -10.75 -4.47 -3.88
CA ASP A 11 -10.79 -3.13 -3.32
C ASP A 11 -9.38 -2.54 -3.12
N PRO A 12 -8.89 -1.68 -4.07
CA PRO A 12 -9.43 -1.47 -5.42
C PRO A 12 -9.21 -2.68 -6.35
N ILE A 13 -10.00 -2.72 -7.43
CA ILE A 13 -9.77 -3.66 -8.52
C ILE A 13 -8.51 -3.25 -9.31
N HIS A 14 -7.75 -4.22 -9.81
CA HIS A 14 -6.50 -4.00 -10.55
C HIS A 14 -6.27 -5.06 -11.62
N SER A 15 -5.23 -4.90 -12.45
CA SER A 15 -4.92 -5.77 -13.59
C SER A 15 -4.83 -7.26 -13.21
N GLY A 16 -4.25 -7.58 -12.06
CA GLY A 16 -4.21 -8.95 -11.55
C GLY A 16 -5.59 -9.56 -11.29
N HIS A 17 -6.57 -8.76 -10.84
CA HIS A 17 -7.96 -9.25 -10.72
C HIS A 17 -8.60 -9.46 -12.11
N ILE A 18 -8.33 -8.59 -13.08
CA ILE A 18 -8.83 -8.74 -14.45
C ILE A 18 -8.30 -10.04 -15.09
N GLN A 19 -7.00 -10.32 -14.93
CA GLN A 19 -6.39 -11.57 -15.40
C GLN A 19 -7.04 -12.78 -14.72
N TYR A 20 -7.21 -12.72 -13.39
CA TYR A 20 -7.87 -13.76 -12.61
C TYR A 20 -9.30 -14.03 -13.10
N PHE A 21 -10.10 -13.01 -13.37
CA PHE A 21 -11.46 -13.15 -13.89
C PHE A 21 -11.49 -13.72 -15.30
N ASN A 22 -10.59 -13.27 -16.18
CA ASN A 22 -10.48 -13.80 -17.53
C ASN A 22 -10.15 -15.31 -17.54
N ASP A 23 -9.24 -15.74 -16.67
CA ASP A 23 -8.84 -17.15 -16.60
C ASP A 23 -9.91 -17.99 -15.88
N ALA A 24 -10.55 -17.44 -14.85
CA ALA A 24 -11.69 -18.09 -14.20
C ALA A 24 -12.86 -18.32 -15.18
N LYS A 25 -13.17 -17.33 -16.03
CA LYS A 25 -14.24 -17.44 -17.04
C LYS A 25 -14.07 -18.64 -17.99
N LYS A 26 -12.83 -19.04 -18.27
CA LYS A 26 -12.54 -20.18 -19.16
C LYS A 26 -12.85 -21.55 -18.54
N LEU A 27 -13.12 -21.62 -17.23
CA LEU A 27 -13.32 -22.86 -16.51
C LEU A 27 -14.77 -23.38 -16.56
N GLY A 28 -15.74 -22.54 -16.95
CA GLY A 28 -17.15 -22.94 -17.00
C GLY A 28 -18.01 -22.01 -17.86
N ASP A 29 -19.34 -22.17 -17.72
CA ASP A 29 -20.29 -21.47 -18.57
C ASP A 29 -20.54 -20.02 -18.14
N ARG A 30 -20.57 -19.76 -16.82
CA ARG A 30 -20.87 -18.44 -16.23
C ARG A 30 -19.86 -18.09 -15.16
N LEU A 31 -19.31 -16.87 -15.22
CA LEU A 31 -18.46 -16.32 -14.16
C LEU A 31 -19.30 -15.49 -13.19
N ILE A 32 -19.31 -15.92 -11.94
CA ILE A 32 -19.96 -15.25 -10.83
C ILE A 32 -18.89 -14.68 -9.91
N VAL A 33 -19.00 -13.40 -9.59
CA VAL A 33 -18.09 -12.72 -8.67
C VAL A 33 -18.81 -12.43 -7.36
N GLY A 34 -18.40 -13.09 -6.28
CA GLY A 34 -18.85 -12.81 -4.92
C GLY A 34 -18.04 -11.73 -4.26
N LEU A 35 -18.67 -10.63 -3.86
CA LEU A 35 -18.03 -9.51 -3.19
C LEU A 35 -18.13 -9.65 -1.67
N ASN A 36 -16.98 -9.55 -1.00
CA ASN A 36 -16.95 -9.41 0.45
C ASN A 36 -17.60 -8.09 0.88
N SER A 37 -18.25 -8.11 2.05
CA SER A 37 -18.89 -6.93 2.64
C SER A 37 -17.88 -5.85 3.06
N ASP A 38 -18.37 -4.62 3.26
CA ASP A 38 -17.58 -3.54 3.84
C ASP A 38 -17.16 -3.84 5.29
N HIS A 39 -17.98 -4.60 6.03
CA HIS A 39 -17.64 -5.08 7.37
C HIS A 39 -16.46 -6.04 7.35
N TRP A 40 -16.43 -6.98 6.39
CA TRP A 40 -15.29 -7.88 6.23
C TRP A 40 -14.01 -7.10 5.88
N LEU A 41 -14.10 -6.14 4.95
CA LEU A 41 -12.94 -5.29 4.60
C LEU A 41 -12.46 -4.47 5.81
N THR A 42 -13.37 -3.97 6.64
CA THR A 42 -13.03 -3.26 7.87
C THR A 42 -12.28 -4.17 8.84
N ARG A 43 -12.74 -5.41 9.05
CA ARG A 43 -12.02 -6.39 9.89
C ARG A 43 -10.63 -6.73 9.34
N LYS A 44 -10.49 -6.86 8.01
CA LYS A 44 -9.23 -7.29 7.35
C LYS A 44 -8.24 -6.15 7.06
N LYS A 45 -8.71 -4.93 6.78
CA LYS A 45 -7.89 -3.81 6.28
C LYS A 45 -8.09 -2.50 7.05
N GLY A 46 -8.93 -2.47 8.09
CA GLY A 46 -9.29 -1.27 8.86
C GLY A 46 -10.44 -0.46 8.26
N ARG A 47 -10.54 -0.38 6.93
CA ARG A 47 -11.65 0.28 6.21
C ARG A 47 -11.66 -0.18 4.74
N PRO A 48 -12.81 -0.12 4.06
CA PRO A 48 -12.84 -0.24 2.60
C PRO A 48 -12.27 1.03 1.96
N PHE A 49 -11.63 0.87 0.81
CA PHE A 49 -11.26 1.99 -0.09
C PHE A 49 -12.50 2.46 -0.87
N MET A 50 -13.24 1.51 -1.45
CA MET A 50 -14.54 1.75 -2.08
C MET A 50 -15.62 0.97 -1.33
N ASN A 51 -16.78 1.60 -1.13
CA ASN A 51 -17.94 0.90 -0.56
C ASN A 51 -18.44 -0.22 -1.48
N LEU A 52 -19.22 -1.14 -0.90
CA LEU A 52 -19.70 -2.33 -1.60
C LEU A 52 -20.49 -1.99 -2.87
N ALA A 53 -21.31 -0.94 -2.85
CA ALA A 53 -22.11 -0.53 -4.01
C ALA A 53 -21.23 -0.14 -5.21
N ASN A 54 -20.19 0.68 -4.98
CA ASN A 54 -19.24 1.06 -6.03
C ASN A 54 -18.46 -0.14 -6.56
N ARG A 55 -18.01 -1.04 -5.69
CA ARG A 55 -17.31 -2.27 -6.10
C ARG A 55 -18.21 -3.17 -6.94
N ALA A 56 -19.48 -3.30 -6.57
CA ALA A 56 -20.46 -4.07 -7.32
C ALA A 56 -20.71 -3.50 -8.73
N ILE A 57 -20.94 -2.18 -8.83
CA ILE A 57 -21.13 -1.50 -10.12
C ILE A 57 -19.91 -1.70 -11.02
N ILE A 58 -18.70 -1.48 -10.52
CA ILE A 58 -17.48 -1.66 -11.32
C ILE A 58 -17.34 -3.10 -11.79
N THR A 59 -17.51 -4.07 -10.89
CA THR A 59 -17.33 -5.49 -11.20
C THR A 59 -18.38 -5.98 -12.19
N GLN A 60 -19.66 -5.59 -12.04
CA GLN A 60 -20.75 -5.98 -12.92
C GLN A 60 -20.57 -5.48 -14.36
N ASN A 61 -19.85 -4.38 -14.56
CA ASN A 61 -19.61 -3.82 -15.88
C ASN A 61 -18.33 -4.35 -16.57
N LEU A 62 -17.68 -5.37 -16.00
CA LEU A 62 -16.59 -6.07 -16.66
C LEU A 62 -17.13 -7.11 -17.63
N SER A 63 -16.67 -7.09 -18.87
CA SER A 63 -17.22 -7.91 -19.97
C SER A 63 -17.15 -9.42 -19.71
N MET A 64 -16.21 -9.90 -18.90
CA MET A 64 -16.07 -11.32 -18.55
C MET A 64 -16.98 -11.75 -17.40
N VAL A 65 -17.56 -10.82 -16.64
CA VAL A 65 -18.41 -11.12 -15.47
C VAL A 65 -19.86 -11.26 -15.90
N ASP A 66 -20.46 -12.40 -15.63
CA ASP A 66 -21.87 -12.65 -15.95
C ASP A 66 -22.80 -12.22 -14.80
N GLU A 67 -22.34 -12.35 -13.56
CA GLU A 67 -23.14 -12.06 -12.37
C GLU A 67 -22.27 -11.60 -11.21
N VAL A 68 -22.77 -10.65 -10.41
CA VAL A 68 -22.19 -10.25 -9.14
C VAL A 68 -23.13 -10.59 -8.01
N ILE A 69 -22.62 -11.26 -6.97
CA ILE A 69 -23.40 -11.61 -5.79
C ILE A 69 -22.79 -10.98 -4.52
N MET A 70 -23.64 -10.66 -3.59
CA MET A 70 -23.32 -10.28 -2.24
C MET A 70 -23.75 -11.41 -1.31
N TYR A 71 -22.94 -11.72 -0.31
CA TYR A 71 -23.19 -12.85 0.57
C TYR A 71 -22.81 -12.50 2.02
N ASN A 72 -23.32 -13.29 2.97
CA ASN A 72 -22.92 -13.17 4.36
C ASN A 72 -21.51 -13.74 4.54
N ASP A 73 -20.61 -12.92 5.07
CA ASP A 73 -19.19 -13.23 5.34
C ASP A 73 -18.77 -12.95 6.80
N GLU A 74 -19.74 -13.00 7.74
CA GLU A 74 -19.49 -12.79 9.15
C GLU A 74 -18.60 -13.87 9.77
N ASP A 75 -18.63 -15.09 9.21
CA ASP A 75 -17.80 -16.23 9.61
C ASP A 75 -16.41 -16.25 8.95
N ASP A 76 -16.06 -15.18 8.25
CA ASP A 76 -14.81 -15.04 7.48
C ASP A 76 -14.61 -16.08 6.37
N THR A 77 -15.70 -16.75 5.92
CA THR A 77 -15.69 -17.72 4.82
C THR A 77 -16.58 -17.29 3.67
N SER A 78 -16.36 -17.87 2.48
CA SER A 78 -17.25 -17.72 1.32
C SER A 78 -18.23 -18.88 1.18
N CYS A 79 -18.48 -19.63 2.26
CA CYS A 79 -19.40 -20.76 2.24
C CYS A 79 -20.82 -20.36 1.83
N HIS A 80 -21.28 -19.19 2.25
CA HIS A 80 -22.58 -18.65 1.87
C HIS A 80 -22.66 -18.32 0.37
N ALA A 81 -21.57 -17.83 -0.23
CA ALA A 81 -21.52 -17.58 -1.67
C ALA A 81 -21.62 -18.88 -2.46
N ILE A 82 -20.88 -19.94 -2.08
CA ILE A 82 -20.97 -21.26 -2.71
C ILE A 82 -22.41 -21.80 -2.59
N HIS A 83 -22.99 -21.72 -1.40
CA HIS A 83 -24.36 -22.17 -1.15
C HIS A 83 -25.37 -21.42 -2.03
N GLN A 84 -25.27 -20.10 -2.12
CA GLN A 84 -26.15 -19.26 -2.94
C GLN A 84 -26.06 -19.65 -4.43
N VAL A 85 -24.88 -19.88 -4.97
CA VAL A 85 -24.69 -20.27 -6.37
C VAL A 85 -25.24 -21.66 -6.63
N LEU A 86 -25.10 -22.63 -5.70
CA LEU A 86 -25.64 -23.97 -5.82
C LEU A 86 -27.21 -24.06 -5.84
N HIS A 87 -27.88 -22.95 -5.47
CA HIS A 87 -29.35 -22.88 -5.63
C HIS A 87 -29.81 -22.64 -7.08
N HIS A 88 -28.91 -22.03 -7.91
CA HIS A 88 -29.25 -21.62 -9.26
C HIS A 88 -28.50 -22.41 -10.35
N TYR A 89 -27.44 -23.15 -9.97
CA TYR A 89 -26.56 -23.85 -10.88
C TYR A 89 -26.35 -25.31 -10.46
N ASP A 90 -26.19 -26.21 -11.43
CA ASP A 90 -26.03 -27.66 -11.19
C ASP A 90 -24.70 -27.97 -10.47
N SER A 91 -23.67 -27.20 -10.77
CA SER A 91 -22.36 -27.36 -10.16
C SER A 91 -21.60 -26.04 -10.13
N VAL A 92 -20.65 -25.96 -9.20
CA VAL A 92 -19.80 -24.79 -8.96
C VAL A 92 -18.32 -25.15 -9.02
N ILE A 93 -17.56 -24.45 -9.81
CA ILE A 93 -16.10 -24.42 -9.72
C ILE A 93 -15.74 -23.22 -8.85
N TYR A 94 -15.30 -23.49 -7.61
CA TYR A 94 -14.78 -22.44 -6.74
C TYR A 94 -13.32 -22.19 -7.11
N ALA A 95 -13.10 -21.14 -7.89
CA ALA A 95 -11.80 -20.78 -8.44
C ALA A 95 -11.06 -19.85 -7.48
N ASN A 96 -9.79 -20.13 -7.21
CA ASN A 96 -8.94 -19.37 -6.30
C ASN A 96 -7.63 -18.95 -6.99
N GLY A 97 -7.29 -17.69 -6.82
CA GLY A 97 -6.08 -17.09 -7.39
C GLY A 97 -4.97 -16.83 -6.37
N GLY A 98 -3.83 -16.36 -6.88
CA GLY A 98 -2.69 -15.97 -6.06
C GLY A 98 -2.10 -17.12 -5.25
N ASP A 99 -1.89 -16.88 -3.96
CA ASP A 99 -1.24 -17.78 -2.99
C ASP A 99 -2.20 -18.78 -2.31
N ARG A 100 -3.41 -18.93 -2.85
CA ARG A 100 -4.41 -19.89 -2.33
C ARG A 100 -4.10 -21.31 -2.79
N ILE A 101 -4.03 -22.22 -1.81
CA ILE A 101 -3.91 -23.67 -2.00
C ILE A 101 -5.00 -24.38 -1.20
N ILE A 102 -5.33 -25.60 -1.55
CA ILE A 102 -6.45 -26.34 -0.92
C ILE A 102 -6.38 -26.34 0.61
N SER A 103 -5.19 -26.45 1.18
CA SER A 103 -5.00 -26.51 2.63
C SER A 103 -5.33 -25.19 3.36
N ASN A 104 -5.30 -24.04 2.66
CA ASN A 104 -5.60 -22.73 3.23
C ASN A 104 -6.96 -22.15 2.79
N ILE A 105 -7.82 -22.97 2.15
CA ILE A 105 -9.18 -22.60 1.75
C ILE A 105 -10.17 -23.14 2.81
N PRO A 106 -10.75 -22.27 3.66
CA PRO A 106 -11.65 -22.73 4.73
C PRO A 106 -12.90 -23.43 4.19
N GLU A 107 -13.41 -23.03 3.02
CA GLU A 107 -14.58 -23.61 2.34
C GLU A 107 -14.37 -25.07 1.96
N TYR A 108 -13.12 -25.51 1.74
CA TYR A 108 -12.79 -26.89 1.41
C TYR A 108 -13.25 -27.87 2.50
N LYS A 109 -13.13 -27.50 3.79
CA LYS A 109 -13.56 -28.36 4.90
C LYS A 109 -15.06 -28.70 4.81
N ARG A 110 -15.88 -27.75 4.38
CA ARG A 110 -17.34 -27.89 4.29
C ARG A 110 -17.78 -28.62 3.02
N TYR A 111 -17.13 -28.34 1.89
CA TYR A 111 -17.61 -28.80 0.57
C TYR A 111 -16.78 -29.90 -0.08
N LYS A 112 -15.69 -30.40 0.55
CA LYS A 112 -14.83 -31.45 -0.04
C LYS A 112 -15.52 -32.73 -0.45
N ASN A 113 -16.68 -33.06 0.15
CA ASN A 113 -17.49 -34.26 -0.15
C ASN A 113 -18.70 -33.93 -1.02
N ASP A 114 -19.00 -32.67 -1.34
CA ASP A 114 -20.08 -32.30 -2.25
C ASP A 114 -19.61 -32.40 -3.70
N LYS A 115 -20.11 -33.39 -4.43
CA LYS A 115 -19.74 -33.65 -5.82
C LYS A 115 -20.07 -32.52 -6.78
N ARG A 116 -20.92 -31.57 -6.36
CA ARG A 116 -21.30 -30.40 -7.17
C ARG A 116 -20.27 -29.29 -7.06
N VAL A 117 -19.32 -29.35 -6.09
CA VAL A 117 -18.33 -28.30 -5.85
C VAL A 117 -16.93 -28.82 -6.20
N LYS A 118 -16.28 -28.15 -7.13
CA LYS A 118 -14.90 -28.40 -7.50
C LYS A 118 -14.04 -27.20 -7.09
N PHE A 119 -12.89 -27.45 -6.45
CA PHE A 119 -11.93 -26.42 -6.10
C PHE A 119 -10.80 -26.37 -7.11
N VAL A 120 -10.49 -25.17 -7.61
CA VAL A 120 -9.38 -24.93 -8.54
C VAL A 120 -8.51 -23.80 -7.96
N CYS A 121 -7.22 -24.05 -7.81
CA CYS A 121 -6.22 -23.07 -7.33
C CYS A 121 -5.31 -22.61 -8.46
N GLY A 122 -4.57 -21.49 -8.23
CA GLY A 122 -3.61 -20.97 -9.18
C GLY A 122 -4.23 -20.30 -10.41
N VAL A 123 -5.53 -19.95 -10.34
CA VAL A 123 -6.22 -19.25 -11.43
C VAL A 123 -5.72 -17.81 -11.51
N GLY A 124 -5.34 -17.36 -12.73
CA GLY A 124 -4.77 -16.03 -12.96
C GLY A 124 -3.27 -15.97 -12.79
N GLY A 125 -2.61 -17.11 -12.51
CA GLY A 125 -1.15 -17.17 -12.36
C GLY A 125 -0.63 -16.59 -11.04
N ASP A 126 0.66 -16.23 -11.03
CA ASP A 126 1.33 -15.69 -9.86
C ASP A 126 0.80 -14.30 -9.47
N LYS A 127 0.87 -14.00 -8.19
CA LYS A 127 0.45 -12.72 -7.64
C LYS A 127 1.45 -11.61 -8.01
N THR A 128 1.16 -10.88 -9.07
CA THR A 128 1.98 -9.75 -9.54
C THR A 128 1.59 -8.41 -8.92
N GLU A 129 0.36 -8.28 -8.42
CA GLU A 129 -0.17 -7.06 -7.80
C GLU A 129 -1.08 -7.38 -6.61
N SER A 130 -1.28 -6.38 -5.75
CA SER A 130 -2.33 -6.44 -4.73
C SER A 130 -2.91 -5.04 -4.48
N SER A 131 -4.21 -5.00 -4.16
CA SER A 131 -4.90 -3.77 -3.76
C SER A 131 -4.18 -3.06 -2.60
N ARG A 132 -3.62 -3.84 -1.66
CA ARG A 132 -2.87 -3.29 -0.53
C ARG A 132 -1.60 -2.57 -1.00
N TRP A 133 -0.79 -3.20 -1.85
CA TRP A 133 0.44 -2.59 -2.37
C TRP A 133 0.17 -1.30 -3.14
N LEU A 134 -0.91 -1.29 -3.95
CA LEU A 134 -1.32 -0.09 -4.69
C LEU A 134 -1.71 1.05 -3.75
N LEU A 135 -2.51 0.75 -2.71
CA LEU A 135 -2.92 1.74 -1.72
C LEU A 135 -1.74 2.25 -0.88
N ASP A 136 -0.84 1.37 -0.45
CA ASP A 136 0.34 1.74 0.32
C ASP A 136 1.27 2.63 -0.52
N LYS A 137 1.47 2.29 -1.79
CA LYS A 137 2.24 3.10 -2.74
C LYS A 137 1.59 4.46 -3.01
N TRP A 138 0.27 4.52 -3.09
CA TRP A 138 -0.47 5.76 -3.29
C TRP A 138 -0.46 6.65 -2.05
N LYS A 139 -0.57 6.09 -0.85
CA LYS A 139 -0.57 6.83 0.43
C LYS A 139 0.76 7.51 0.73
N SER A 140 1.85 6.92 0.30
CA SER A 140 3.20 7.42 0.56
C SER A 140 4.02 7.45 -0.73
N PRO A 141 3.73 8.40 -1.64
CA PRO A 141 4.47 8.52 -2.89
C PRO A 141 5.93 8.87 -2.61
N ILE A 142 6.83 8.27 -3.40
CA ILE A 142 8.25 8.56 -3.35
C ILE A 142 8.55 9.72 -4.27
N THR A 143 9.23 10.74 -3.76
CA THR A 143 9.76 11.86 -4.54
C THR A 143 11.27 11.71 -4.69
N TYR A 144 11.72 11.40 -5.91
CA TYR A 144 13.14 11.23 -6.23
C TYR A 144 13.85 12.58 -6.40
N ARG A 145 15.11 12.64 -5.96
CA ARG A 145 16.04 13.78 -6.08
C ARG A 145 17.43 13.26 -6.48
N ASN A 146 18.33 14.15 -6.88
CA ASN A 146 19.70 13.76 -7.25
C ASN A 146 20.47 13.12 -6.09
N TRP A 147 20.12 13.46 -4.86
CA TRP A 147 20.76 12.94 -3.64
C TRP A 147 20.12 11.66 -3.10
N GLY A 148 18.99 11.20 -3.66
CA GLY A 148 18.22 10.03 -3.18
C GLY A 148 16.73 10.23 -3.34
N TYR A 149 15.96 10.02 -2.28
CA TYR A 149 14.52 10.25 -2.30
C TYR A 149 13.98 10.58 -0.91
N TYR A 150 12.76 11.08 -0.90
CA TYR A 150 11.95 11.14 0.32
C TYR A 150 10.54 10.64 0.06
N LYS A 151 9.86 10.23 1.12
CA LYS A 151 8.44 9.93 1.14
C LYS A 151 7.80 10.49 2.40
N GLU A 152 6.58 11.01 2.28
CA GLU A 152 5.78 11.40 3.41
C GLU A 152 5.18 10.15 4.06
N LEU A 153 5.39 9.98 5.37
CA LEU A 153 4.86 8.88 6.15
C LEU A 153 3.56 9.25 6.84
N TYR A 154 3.46 10.51 7.30
CA TYR A 154 2.29 11.01 7.99
C TYR A 154 2.19 12.54 7.92
N HIS A 155 0.97 13.05 7.78
CA HIS A 155 0.65 14.47 7.88
C HIS A 155 -0.42 14.68 8.94
N GLY A 156 -0.06 15.36 10.03
CA GLY A 156 -0.94 15.73 11.12
C GLY A 156 -1.11 17.24 11.23
N ASN A 157 -1.94 17.66 12.18
CA ASN A 157 -2.09 19.09 12.47
C ASN A 157 -0.81 19.63 13.16
N GLY A 158 -0.13 20.57 12.52
CA GLY A 158 1.10 21.21 13.01
C GLY A 158 2.36 20.35 12.91
N PHE A 159 2.34 19.17 12.24
CA PHE A 159 3.53 18.37 11.99
C PHE A 159 3.42 17.47 10.78
N ARG A 160 4.57 17.15 10.15
CA ARG A 160 4.73 16.11 9.13
C ARG A 160 5.84 15.15 9.52
N VAL A 161 5.74 13.90 9.09
CA VAL A 161 6.79 12.89 9.25
C VAL A 161 7.18 12.40 7.88
N LYS A 162 8.49 12.43 7.59
CA LYS A 162 9.06 11.94 6.33
C LYS A 162 10.16 10.92 6.59
N GLU A 163 10.37 10.05 5.64
CA GLU A 163 11.60 9.31 5.48
C GLU A 163 12.43 9.94 4.38
N LEU A 164 13.67 10.30 4.70
CA LEU A 164 14.70 10.72 3.74
C LEU A 164 15.65 9.56 3.54
N VAL A 165 15.98 9.25 2.30
CA VAL A 165 17.03 8.26 1.97
C VAL A 165 18.09 8.94 1.16
N ILE A 166 19.28 9.08 1.77
CA ILE A 166 20.44 9.72 1.14
C ILE A 166 21.31 8.62 0.53
N ASN A 167 21.49 8.67 -0.78
CA ASN A 167 22.35 7.73 -1.51
C ASN A 167 23.80 7.80 -1.02
N PRO A 168 24.60 6.74 -1.25
CA PRO A 168 26.05 6.81 -1.03
C PRO A 168 26.67 8.05 -1.66
N HIS A 169 27.60 8.68 -0.94
CA HIS A 169 28.38 9.84 -1.39
C HIS A 169 27.54 11.00 -1.92
N SER A 170 26.36 11.21 -1.32
CA SER A 170 25.40 12.23 -1.75
C SER A 170 25.05 13.21 -0.63
N SER A 171 24.63 14.40 -1.01
CA SER A 171 24.33 15.51 -0.09
C SER A 171 23.06 16.24 -0.53
N LEU A 172 22.24 16.62 0.44
CA LEU A 172 21.20 17.62 0.26
C LEU A 172 21.85 19.00 -0.01
N SER A 173 21.07 19.94 -0.55
CA SER A 173 21.49 21.34 -0.60
C SER A 173 21.57 21.95 0.80
N MET A 174 22.45 22.94 1.00
CA MET A 174 22.39 23.79 2.19
C MET A 174 21.08 24.60 2.12
N GLN A 175 20.23 24.46 3.10
CA GLN A 175 18.86 24.99 3.11
C GLN A 175 18.44 25.50 4.48
N ARG A 176 17.43 26.36 4.53
CA ARG A 176 16.77 26.79 5.78
C ARG A 176 15.28 26.97 5.55
N HIS A 177 14.52 27.00 6.65
CA HIS A 177 13.06 27.11 6.66
C HIS A 177 12.61 28.26 7.56
N GLN A 178 11.68 29.07 7.09
CA GLN A 178 11.22 30.24 7.82
C GLN A 178 10.18 29.87 8.89
N HIS A 179 9.30 28.90 8.59
CA HIS A 179 8.08 28.66 9.37
C HIS A 179 8.09 27.33 10.12
N ARG A 180 9.02 26.42 9.80
CA ARG A 180 9.12 25.11 10.46
C ARG A 180 10.48 24.88 11.10
N SER A 181 10.48 24.08 12.16
CA SER A 181 11.66 23.41 12.71
C SER A 181 11.65 21.93 12.28
N GLU A 182 12.81 21.29 12.29
CA GLU A 182 12.96 19.90 11.92
C GLU A 182 13.62 19.10 13.02
N THR A 183 13.26 17.84 13.14
CA THR A 183 13.92 16.88 14.02
C THR A 183 14.33 15.70 13.19
N TRP A 184 15.62 15.36 13.18
CA TRP A 184 16.17 14.28 12.38
C TRP A 184 16.66 13.14 13.26
N ASN A 185 16.32 11.90 12.88
CA ASN A 185 16.77 10.69 13.55
C ASN A 185 17.30 9.71 12.51
N LEU A 186 18.54 9.29 12.63
CA LEU A 186 19.09 8.22 11.79
C LEU A 186 18.49 6.88 12.18
N VAL A 187 17.93 6.18 11.21
CA VAL A 187 17.34 4.83 11.36
C VAL A 187 18.33 3.75 11.00
N SER A 188 19.07 3.96 9.90
CA SER A 188 20.10 3.03 9.45
C SER A 188 21.09 3.72 8.51
N GLY A 189 22.27 3.12 8.35
CA GLY A 189 23.37 3.71 7.59
C GLY A 189 24.22 4.68 8.42
N SER A 190 24.84 5.65 7.76
CA SER A 190 25.67 6.70 8.37
C SER A 190 25.39 8.02 7.70
N ALA A 191 25.13 9.05 8.47
CA ALA A 191 24.91 10.39 7.94
C ALA A 191 25.50 11.46 8.85
N TRP A 192 25.84 12.58 8.22
CA TRP A 192 26.31 13.78 8.86
C TRP A 192 25.37 14.93 8.59
N ILE A 193 25.37 15.92 9.47
CA ILE A 193 24.66 17.17 9.29
C ILE A 193 25.58 18.35 9.53
N ASP A 194 25.54 19.31 8.63
CA ASP A 194 26.11 20.65 8.82
C ASP A 194 24.97 21.58 9.23
N THR A 195 25.21 22.39 10.27
CA THR A 195 24.30 23.45 10.72
C THR A 195 25.03 24.79 10.81
N GLN A 196 24.30 25.87 10.57
CA GLN A 196 24.84 27.23 10.66
C GLN A 196 23.71 28.21 11.00
N ASP A 197 23.81 28.92 12.11
CA ASP A 197 22.75 29.84 12.58
C ASP A 197 22.65 31.11 11.74
N SER A 198 23.80 31.67 11.32
CA SER A 198 23.88 32.86 10.46
C SER A 198 25.00 32.72 9.43
N LEU A 199 24.99 33.57 8.39
CA LEU A 199 26.04 33.56 7.36
C LEU A 199 27.43 33.92 7.91
N GLN A 200 27.51 34.55 9.07
CA GLN A 200 28.74 34.96 9.73
C GLN A 200 29.22 33.96 10.79
N SER A 201 28.37 32.99 11.21
CA SER A 201 28.78 31.97 12.17
C SER A 201 29.53 30.82 11.49
N GLU A 202 30.27 30.05 12.27
CA GLU A 202 30.93 28.85 11.79
C GLU A 202 29.92 27.74 11.46
N ILE A 203 30.28 26.86 10.53
CA ILE A 203 29.51 25.62 10.24
C ILE A 203 29.89 24.60 11.32
N ILE A 204 28.87 24.07 11.97
CA ILE A 204 29.01 23.00 12.95
C ILE A 204 28.62 21.69 12.26
N THR A 205 29.55 20.74 12.22
CA THR A 205 29.33 19.40 11.68
C THR A 205 29.12 18.39 12.80
N GLN A 206 28.05 17.59 12.70
CA GLN A 206 27.72 16.58 13.70
C GLN A 206 27.35 15.26 13.01
N SER A 207 27.64 14.13 13.69
CA SER A 207 27.16 12.81 13.25
C SER A 207 25.71 12.61 13.68
N LEU A 208 24.86 12.17 12.76
CA LEU A 208 23.48 11.77 13.08
C LEU A 208 23.41 10.48 13.89
N SER A 209 24.49 9.66 13.94
CA SER A 209 24.54 8.45 14.75
C SER A 209 24.57 8.70 16.25
N GLU A 210 24.82 9.93 16.67
CA GLU A 210 24.93 10.32 18.09
C GLU A 210 23.59 10.66 18.74
N GLY A 211 22.48 10.51 18.01
CA GLY A 211 21.13 10.70 18.55
C GLY A 211 20.21 11.57 17.69
N THR A 212 19.27 12.22 18.34
CA THR A 212 18.31 13.13 17.71
C THR A 212 18.91 14.51 17.52
N ILE A 213 18.86 15.04 16.31
CA ILE A 213 19.24 16.42 16.01
C ILE A 213 17.98 17.26 15.80
N ILE A 214 17.91 18.38 16.52
CA ILE A 214 16.85 19.39 16.38
C ILE A 214 17.40 20.58 15.62
N ILE A 215 16.75 20.93 14.52
CA ILE A 215 17.10 22.06 13.65
C ILE A 215 16.04 23.14 13.86
N PRO A 216 16.39 24.26 14.51
CA PRO A 216 15.46 25.37 14.70
C PRO A 216 15.04 26.03 13.38
N LYS A 217 13.94 26.78 13.42
CA LYS A 217 13.56 27.67 12.30
C LYS A 217 14.74 28.58 11.95
N GLN A 218 14.89 28.88 10.66
CA GLN A 218 15.88 29.79 10.09
C GLN A 218 17.35 29.34 10.22
N THR A 219 17.63 28.17 10.81
CA THR A 219 18.97 27.58 10.83
C THR A 219 19.29 26.95 9.48
N TRP A 220 20.43 27.37 8.88
CA TRP A 220 20.98 26.73 7.70
C TRP A 220 21.46 25.33 8.03
N HIS A 221 21.08 24.36 7.19
CA HIS A 221 21.47 22.96 7.40
C HIS A 221 21.53 22.18 6.09
N ARG A 222 22.34 21.12 6.10
CA ARG A 222 22.34 20.08 5.06
C ARG A 222 22.72 18.75 5.67
N GLY A 223 22.04 17.67 5.23
CA GLY A 223 22.44 16.30 5.51
C GLY A 223 23.27 15.72 4.37
N TYR A 224 24.22 14.86 4.69
CA TYR A 224 24.99 14.16 3.67
C TYR A 224 25.48 12.81 4.16
N ASN A 225 25.77 11.94 3.19
CA ASN A 225 26.22 10.58 3.40
C ASN A 225 27.58 10.38 2.71
N THR A 226 28.60 10.03 3.48
CA THR A 226 29.95 9.73 2.98
C THR A 226 30.25 8.24 2.89
N SER A 227 29.29 7.38 3.25
CA SER A 227 29.45 5.92 3.26
C SER A 227 29.04 5.27 1.93
N ASP A 228 29.35 3.99 1.77
CA ASP A 228 29.01 3.18 0.60
C ASP A 228 27.58 2.59 0.64
N THR A 229 26.85 2.84 1.71
CA THR A 229 25.46 2.35 1.87
C THR A 229 24.49 3.52 2.03
N PRO A 230 23.22 3.39 1.59
CA PRO A 230 22.23 4.44 1.79
C PRO A 230 21.98 4.72 3.26
N SER A 231 21.70 5.98 3.58
CA SER A 231 21.34 6.44 4.93
C SER A 231 19.84 6.71 4.98
N HIS A 232 19.15 6.11 5.95
CA HIS A 232 17.73 6.30 6.20
C HIS A 232 17.52 7.19 7.42
N ILE A 233 16.84 8.30 7.25
CA ILE A 233 16.57 9.31 8.27
C ILE A 233 15.06 9.49 8.39
N VAL A 234 14.55 9.49 9.62
CA VAL A 234 13.20 9.96 9.91
C VAL A 234 13.28 11.43 10.27
N GLU A 235 12.59 12.24 9.48
CA GLU A 235 12.49 13.68 9.62
C GLU A 235 11.10 14.05 10.13
N ILE A 236 11.02 14.88 11.17
CA ILE A 236 9.77 15.41 11.70
C ILE A 236 9.78 16.91 11.54
N TRP A 237 8.87 17.45 10.74
CA TRP A 237 8.60 18.89 10.64
C TRP A 237 7.61 19.32 11.71
N ARG A 238 7.83 20.50 12.29
CA ARG A 238 6.90 21.13 13.23
C ARG A 238 6.77 22.61 12.93
N GLY A 239 5.54 23.09 12.77
CA GLY A 239 5.27 24.50 12.47
C GLY A 239 3.84 24.76 12.07
N GLU A 240 3.55 26.02 11.79
CA GLU A 240 2.22 26.46 11.32
C GLU A 240 2.10 26.29 9.79
N VAL A 241 3.21 26.49 9.07
CA VAL A 241 3.30 26.30 7.61
C VAL A 241 4.25 25.13 7.33
N LEU A 242 3.73 24.08 6.72
CA LEU A 242 4.45 22.83 6.45
C LEU A 242 4.50 22.52 4.94
N GLU A 243 4.68 23.56 4.12
CA GLU A 243 4.76 23.43 2.68
C GLU A 243 6.21 23.18 2.21
N GLU A 244 6.36 22.48 1.08
CA GLU A 244 7.68 22.18 0.49
C GLU A 244 8.39 23.46 0.01
N GLU A 245 7.60 24.48 -0.32
CA GLU A 245 8.04 25.79 -0.78
C GLU A 245 8.62 26.67 0.36
N ASP A 246 8.39 26.31 1.64
CA ASP A 246 9.06 26.94 2.79
C ASP A 246 10.53 26.52 2.85
N ILE A 247 11.29 26.89 1.82
CA ILE A 247 12.70 26.53 1.69
C ILE A 247 13.49 27.61 0.96
N GLU A 248 14.59 28.01 1.57
CA GLU A 248 15.64 28.83 0.94
C GLU A 248 16.88 27.97 0.77
N ARG A 249 17.51 28.02 -0.39
CA ARG A 249 18.72 27.24 -0.71
C ARG A 249 19.88 28.13 -1.06
N ARG A 250 21.08 27.65 -0.77
CA ARG A 250 22.32 28.30 -1.23
C ARG A 250 23.35 27.27 -1.69
N ASN A 251 24.23 27.68 -2.56
CA ASN A 251 25.42 26.91 -2.90
C ASN A 251 26.49 27.11 -1.81
N VAL A 252 27.12 26.02 -1.39
CA VAL A 252 28.23 26.01 -0.41
C VAL A 252 29.42 25.32 -1.06
#